data_006583b73b5f9bb283baf72dca678e21
#
_entry.id   006583b73b5f9bb283baf72dca678e21
#
_cell.length_a   1.000
_cell.length_b   1.000
_cell.length_c   1.000
_cell.angle_alpha   90.00
_cell.angle_beta   90.00
_cell.angle_gamma   90.00
#
_symmetry.space_group_name_H-M   'P 1'
#
loop_
_entity.id
_entity.type
_entity.pdbx_description
1 polymer ?
#
loop_
_entity_poly.entity_id
_entity_poly.type
_entity_poly.pdbx_seq_one_letter_code
_entity_poly.pdbx_strand_id
1 'polypeptide(L)'
;MAYTLANLEDDIRNFTEVSSSVLSTAVLNTLIKNAENRIYREIDTDQNVFYATSNAIIGNRYVTIPADLRAIRYVQFKDQAGNQYYLEQRDTSFMAEYYSTPGTAAVDIPKYYANWDEEFWVVAPTPDKTYEITISYDKEPETITDTTSTPAPATVGTYLSNKYQDLLLYACLVNAYGYLKGPQDMLQYYQQAYTQAIESYAIEQIGIRRRDEYQDGEVRAQLNVKPPSS
;
A
#
# COMPACT_ATOMS: atom_id res chain seq x y z
N MET A 1 -12.20 11.75 16.92
CA MET A 1 -11.08 12.72 16.90
C MET A 1 -9.97 12.13 16.06
N ALA A 2 -9.22 12.96 15.33
CA ALA A 2 -8.04 12.47 14.63
C ALA A 2 -6.93 12.12 15.63
N TYR A 3 -6.31 10.96 15.49
CA TYR A 3 -5.16 10.57 16.30
C TYR A 3 -3.88 10.98 15.55
N THR A 4 -3.31 12.08 16.01
CA THR A 4 -2.20 12.77 15.33
C THR A 4 -0.84 12.21 15.74
N LEU A 5 0.21 12.59 14.99
CA LEU A 5 1.59 12.25 15.36
C LEU A 5 1.94 12.72 16.77
N ALA A 6 1.54 13.96 17.14
CA ALA A 6 1.80 14.49 18.48
C ALA A 6 1.16 13.64 19.58
N ASN A 7 -0.10 13.20 19.38
CA ASN A 7 -0.76 12.33 20.36
C ASN A 7 -0.03 10.99 20.51
N LEU A 8 0.39 10.38 19.40
CA LEU A 8 1.13 9.12 19.41
C LEU A 8 2.50 9.27 20.10
N GLU A 9 3.22 10.36 19.82
CA GLU A 9 4.51 10.63 20.49
C GLU A 9 4.34 10.81 21.99
N ASP A 10 3.32 11.54 22.43
CA ASP A 10 3.04 11.76 23.84
C ASP A 10 2.63 10.46 24.53
N ASP A 11 1.79 9.65 23.89
CA ASP A 11 1.41 8.34 24.42
C ASP A 11 2.63 7.42 24.56
N ILE A 12 3.50 7.32 23.54
CA ILE A 12 4.71 6.50 23.64
C ILE A 12 5.58 6.94 24.80
N ARG A 13 5.79 8.26 25.00
CA ARG A 13 6.56 8.78 26.12
C ARG A 13 5.90 8.50 27.47
N ASN A 14 4.58 8.63 27.57
CA ASN A 14 3.82 8.36 28.78
C ASN A 14 3.89 6.87 29.17
N PHE A 15 3.70 5.96 28.20
CA PHE A 15 3.76 4.52 28.44
C PHE A 15 5.17 4.00 28.76
N THR A 16 6.19 4.66 28.27
CA THR A 16 7.59 4.31 28.57
C THR A 16 8.16 5.07 29.78
N GLU A 17 7.41 6.05 30.32
CA GLU A 17 7.85 6.95 31.42
C GLU A 17 9.17 7.68 31.13
N VAL A 18 9.43 7.98 29.84
CA VAL A 18 10.71 8.54 29.39
C VAL A 18 10.52 9.93 28.80
N SER A 19 11.40 10.82 29.14
CA SER A 19 11.39 12.21 28.66
C SER A 19 11.89 12.35 27.22
N SER A 20 11.58 13.48 26.59
CA SER A 20 12.03 13.84 25.24
C SER A 20 13.56 13.94 25.09
N SER A 21 14.31 14.01 26.20
CA SER A 21 15.77 13.97 26.16
C SER A 21 16.32 12.59 25.80
N VAL A 22 15.60 11.52 26.13
CA VAL A 22 15.97 10.12 25.81
C VAL A 22 15.29 9.65 24.54
N LEU A 23 13.96 9.86 24.40
CA LEU A 23 13.21 9.60 23.18
C LEU A 23 12.95 10.92 22.44
N SER A 24 13.95 11.36 21.69
CA SER A 24 13.78 12.54 20.83
C SER A 24 12.76 12.28 19.71
N THR A 25 12.13 13.33 19.20
CA THR A 25 11.17 13.24 18.07
C THR A 25 11.79 12.54 16.86
N ALA A 26 13.07 12.74 16.56
CA ALA A 26 13.74 12.07 15.44
C ALA A 26 13.83 10.53 15.65
N VAL A 27 14.09 10.10 16.89
CA VAL A 27 14.11 8.67 17.24
C VAL A 27 12.70 8.11 17.16
N LEU A 28 11.71 8.81 17.74
CA LEU A 28 10.31 8.38 17.68
C LEU A 28 9.81 8.23 16.25
N ASN A 29 10.08 9.19 15.38
CA ASN A 29 9.70 9.10 13.97
C ASN A 29 10.27 7.85 13.29
N THR A 30 11.50 7.47 13.61
CA THR A 30 12.10 6.24 13.09
C THR A 30 11.41 4.99 13.64
N LEU A 31 11.12 4.95 14.95
CA LEU A 31 10.44 3.82 15.58
C LEU A 31 9.01 3.65 15.07
N ILE A 32 8.28 4.78 14.91
CA ILE A 32 6.91 4.82 14.38
C ILE A 32 6.90 4.33 12.94
N LYS A 33 7.78 4.85 12.08
CA LYS A 33 7.87 4.42 10.68
C LYS A 33 8.17 2.93 10.55
N ASN A 34 9.06 2.40 11.40
CA ASN A 34 9.35 0.96 11.43
C ASN A 34 8.14 0.13 11.89
N ALA A 35 7.36 0.64 12.86
CA ALA A 35 6.14 -0.01 13.33
C ALA A 35 5.06 -0.05 12.23
N GLU A 36 4.81 1.06 11.57
CA GLU A 36 3.88 1.14 10.44
C GLU A 36 4.28 0.18 9.31
N ASN A 37 5.55 0.22 8.90
CA ASN A 37 6.08 -0.67 7.86
C ASN A 37 5.94 -2.15 8.23
N ARG A 38 6.08 -2.50 9.51
CA ARG A 38 5.85 -3.86 10.00
C ARG A 38 4.39 -4.27 9.81
N ILE A 39 3.45 -3.44 10.25
CA ILE A 39 2.01 -3.71 10.12
C ILE A 39 1.62 -3.89 8.63
N TYR A 40 2.07 -2.98 7.76
CA TYR A 40 1.76 -3.03 6.32
C TYR A 40 2.41 -4.20 5.57
N ARG A 41 3.47 -4.81 6.12
CA ARG A 41 4.05 -6.05 5.57
C ARG A 41 3.34 -7.30 6.05
N GLU A 42 2.82 -7.28 7.28
CA GLU A 42 2.13 -8.42 7.86
C GLU A 42 0.69 -8.54 7.31
N ILE A 43 0.05 -7.41 6.99
CA ILE A 43 -1.34 -7.39 6.50
C ILE A 43 -1.46 -6.56 5.24
N ASP A 44 -1.98 -7.19 4.20
CA ASP A 44 -2.38 -6.52 2.98
C ASP A 44 -3.81 -5.98 3.13
N THR A 45 -3.99 -4.67 2.86
CA THR A 45 -5.26 -3.96 3.03
C THR A 45 -5.73 -3.36 1.71
N ASP A 46 -7.05 -3.44 1.44
CA ASP A 46 -7.65 -2.81 0.25
C ASP A 46 -7.80 -1.28 0.37
N GLN A 47 -7.46 -0.72 1.53
CA GLN A 47 -7.49 0.73 1.75
C GLN A 47 -6.48 1.50 0.90
N ASN A 48 -5.45 0.81 0.41
CA ASN A 48 -4.39 1.40 -0.39
C ASN A 48 -4.64 1.24 -1.91
N VAL A 49 -5.82 0.77 -2.32
CA VAL A 49 -6.19 0.70 -3.74
C VAL A 49 -6.41 2.10 -4.28
N PHE A 50 -5.65 2.44 -5.30
CA PHE A 50 -5.71 3.74 -5.94
C PHE A 50 -5.88 3.61 -7.47
N TYR A 51 -6.42 4.67 -8.08
CA TYR A 51 -6.62 4.74 -9.52
C TYR A 51 -5.91 5.99 -10.04
N ALA A 52 -4.83 5.79 -10.80
CA ALA A 52 -4.19 6.87 -11.53
C ALA A 52 -4.71 6.91 -12.97
N THR A 53 -4.98 8.11 -13.46
CA THR A 53 -5.34 8.34 -14.86
C THR A 53 -4.29 9.18 -15.55
N SER A 54 -3.94 8.80 -16.78
CA SER A 54 -2.98 9.50 -17.62
C SER A 54 -3.40 9.38 -19.08
N ASN A 55 -2.64 9.98 -20.01
CA ASN A 55 -2.91 9.85 -21.43
C ASN A 55 -1.70 9.24 -22.14
N ALA A 56 -1.94 8.17 -22.91
CA ALA A 56 -0.96 7.69 -23.88
C ALA A 56 -0.85 8.68 -25.04
N ILE A 57 0.37 8.96 -25.44
CA ILE A 57 0.67 9.85 -26.55
C ILE A 57 0.85 9.02 -27.83
N ILE A 58 0.24 9.46 -28.91
CA ILE A 58 0.39 8.84 -30.23
C ILE A 58 1.89 8.68 -30.57
N GLY A 59 2.27 7.50 -31.01
CA GLY A 59 3.65 7.19 -31.38
C GLY A 59 4.63 7.01 -30.22
N ASN A 60 4.19 7.24 -28.97
CA ASN A 60 5.01 7.01 -27.78
C ASN A 60 4.59 5.71 -27.10
N ARG A 61 5.53 4.78 -26.99
CA ARG A 61 5.32 3.48 -26.35
C ARG A 61 5.61 3.46 -24.84
N TYR A 62 6.09 4.56 -24.27
CA TYR A 62 6.45 4.63 -22.87
C TYR A 62 5.33 5.28 -22.06
N VAL A 63 4.96 4.63 -20.96
CA VAL A 63 3.92 5.07 -20.02
C VAL A 63 4.58 5.23 -18.66
N THR A 64 4.42 6.41 -18.06
CA THR A 64 5.00 6.70 -16.74
C THR A 64 4.33 5.87 -15.66
N ILE A 65 5.13 5.28 -14.79
CA ILE A 65 4.70 4.55 -13.60
C ILE A 65 4.41 5.56 -12.48
N PRO A 66 3.30 5.43 -11.74
CA PRO A 66 3.09 6.23 -10.53
C PRO A 66 4.23 5.99 -9.53
N ALA A 67 4.81 7.08 -9.00
CA ALA A 67 5.97 7.00 -8.10
C ALA A 67 5.68 6.29 -6.76
N ASP A 68 4.41 6.22 -6.37
CA ASP A 68 3.91 5.58 -5.16
C ASP A 68 3.34 4.17 -5.42
N LEU A 69 3.60 3.58 -6.59
CA LEU A 69 3.12 2.27 -6.96
C LEU A 69 3.86 1.19 -6.19
N ARG A 70 3.13 0.38 -5.42
CA ARG A 70 3.63 -0.80 -4.71
C ARG A 70 3.36 -2.09 -5.48
N ALA A 71 2.12 -2.27 -5.95
CA ALA A 71 1.72 -3.45 -6.70
C ALA A 71 0.63 -3.10 -7.72
N ILE A 72 0.71 -3.68 -8.91
CA ILE A 72 -0.26 -3.44 -9.99
C ILE A 72 -1.42 -4.41 -9.83
N ARG A 73 -2.65 -3.91 -9.95
CA ARG A 73 -3.86 -4.73 -10.07
C ARG A 73 -4.23 -4.94 -11.54
N TYR A 74 -4.36 -3.84 -12.28
CA TYR A 74 -4.55 -3.88 -13.74
C TYR A 74 -4.20 -2.55 -14.39
N VAL A 75 -3.91 -2.61 -15.69
CA VAL A 75 -3.73 -1.45 -16.57
C VAL A 75 -4.77 -1.51 -17.67
N GLN A 76 -5.45 -0.40 -17.91
CA GLN A 76 -6.54 -0.32 -18.86
C GLN A 76 -6.38 0.90 -19.76
N PHE A 77 -6.62 0.72 -21.04
CA PHE A 77 -6.75 1.80 -22.00
C PHE A 77 -8.20 2.00 -22.39
N LYS A 78 -8.57 3.26 -22.56
CA LYS A 78 -9.90 3.66 -23.04
C LYS A 78 -9.75 4.51 -24.28
N ASP A 79 -10.48 4.15 -25.33
CA ASP A 79 -10.49 4.90 -26.58
C ASP A 79 -11.46 6.11 -26.51
N GLN A 80 -11.42 6.94 -27.53
CA GLN A 80 -12.31 8.11 -27.64
C GLN A 80 -13.79 7.75 -27.78
N ALA A 81 -14.10 6.50 -28.18
CA ALA A 81 -15.46 5.98 -28.27
C ALA A 81 -15.96 5.42 -26.93
N GLY A 82 -15.09 5.34 -25.91
CA GLY A 82 -15.41 4.83 -24.59
C GLY A 82 -15.17 3.32 -24.42
N ASN A 83 -14.63 2.63 -25.44
CA ASN A 83 -14.29 1.22 -25.30
C ASN A 83 -13.07 1.05 -24.43
N GLN A 84 -13.09 0.04 -23.56
CA GLN A 84 -12.04 -0.25 -22.58
C GLN A 84 -11.29 -1.52 -22.97
N TYR A 85 -9.97 -1.45 -22.92
CA TYR A 85 -9.05 -2.54 -23.27
C TYR A 85 -8.09 -2.79 -22.11
N TYR A 86 -8.14 -3.99 -21.53
CA TYR A 86 -7.18 -4.40 -20.51
C TYR A 86 -5.87 -4.81 -21.18
N LEU A 87 -4.74 -4.35 -20.60
CA LEU A 87 -3.43 -4.73 -21.07
C LEU A 87 -2.95 -5.96 -20.29
N GLU A 88 -2.38 -6.89 -21.04
CA GLU A 88 -1.74 -8.08 -20.46
C GLU A 88 -0.26 -7.78 -20.17
N GLN A 89 0.20 -8.14 -18.98
CA GLN A 89 1.60 -8.00 -18.63
C GLN A 89 2.44 -9.08 -19.35
N ARG A 90 3.50 -8.66 -20.01
CA ARG A 90 4.48 -9.51 -20.68
C ARG A 90 5.89 -9.16 -20.25
N ASP A 91 6.84 -10.00 -20.63
CA ASP A 91 8.26 -9.77 -20.42
C ASP A 91 8.83 -8.81 -21.48
N THR A 92 9.88 -8.08 -21.12
CA THR A 92 10.62 -7.20 -22.06
C THR A 92 11.22 -7.95 -23.22
N SER A 93 11.62 -9.22 -23.04
CA SER A 93 12.09 -10.08 -24.13
C SER A 93 11.00 -10.32 -25.20
N PHE A 94 9.75 -10.55 -24.78
CA PHE A 94 8.61 -10.63 -25.69
C PHE A 94 8.42 -9.34 -26.48
N MET A 95 8.53 -8.18 -25.81
CA MET A 95 8.41 -6.88 -26.46
C MET A 95 9.54 -6.66 -27.48
N ALA A 96 10.77 -7.10 -27.17
CA ALA A 96 11.91 -6.98 -28.07
C ALA A 96 11.80 -7.91 -29.29
N GLU A 97 11.28 -9.11 -29.12
CA GLU A 97 11.14 -10.10 -30.20
C GLU A 97 10.00 -9.74 -31.16
N TYR A 98 8.80 -9.47 -30.65
CA TYR A 98 7.61 -9.30 -31.47
C TYR A 98 7.30 -7.85 -31.85
N TYR A 99 7.82 -6.87 -31.09
CA TYR A 99 7.57 -5.44 -31.25
C TYR A 99 8.90 -4.64 -31.22
N SER A 100 9.94 -5.17 -31.83
CA SER A 100 11.31 -4.63 -31.80
C SER A 100 11.44 -3.24 -32.39
N THR A 101 10.61 -2.88 -33.36
CA THR A 101 10.70 -1.61 -34.06
C THR A 101 9.62 -0.64 -33.56
N PRO A 102 9.99 0.38 -32.76
CA PRO A 102 9.09 1.48 -32.46
C PRO A 102 8.93 2.35 -33.72
N GLY A 103 7.95 2.08 -34.52
CA GLY A 103 7.75 2.81 -35.75
C GLY A 103 6.32 2.66 -36.27
N THR A 104 6.02 3.39 -37.34
CA THR A 104 4.70 3.48 -37.98
C THR A 104 4.14 2.14 -38.48
N ALA A 105 4.96 1.09 -38.59
CA ALA A 105 4.53 -0.22 -39.04
C ALA A 105 3.88 -1.10 -37.94
N ALA A 106 4.06 -0.74 -36.65
CA ALA A 106 3.54 -1.49 -35.51
C ALA A 106 2.67 -0.62 -34.59
N VAL A 107 1.95 0.33 -35.16
CA VAL A 107 1.01 1.19 -34.43
C VAL A 107 -0.40 0.60 -34.50
N ASP A 108 -0.98 0.38 -33.32
CA ASP A 108 -2.35 -0.13 -33.14
C ASP A 108 -2.77 0.16 -31.69
N ILE A 109 -3.94 -0.31 -31.31
CA ILE A 109 -4.40 -0.31 -29.93
C ILE A 109 -3.44 -1.16 -29.08
N PRO A 110 -2.83 -0.61 -28.01
CA PRO A 110 -1.98 -1.39 -27.10
C PRO A 110 -2.72 -2.55 -26.47
N LYS A 111 -2.07 -3.71 -26.40
CA LYS A 111 -2.60 -4.95 -25.82
C LYS A 111 -1.72 -5.48 -24.68
N TYR A 112 -0.45 -5.13 -24.71
CA TYR A 112 0.55 -5.63 -23.78
C TYR A 112 1.30 -4.49 -23.13
N TYR A 113 1.78 -4.71 -21.90
CA TYR A 113 2.75 -3.85 -21.25
C TYR A 113 3.84 -4.68 -20.59
N ALA A 114 5.04 -4.11 -20.46
CA ALA A 114 6.16 -4.70 -19.75
C ALA A 114 6.91 -3.64 -18.94
N ASN A 115 7.54 -4.05 -17.86
CA ASN A 115 8.38 -3.16 -17.06
C ASN A 115 9.64 -2.84 -17.87
N TRP A 116 9.86 -1.56 -18.19
CA TRP A 116 11.06 -1.12 -18.88
C TRP A 116 12.16 -0.73 -17.88
N ASP A 117 11.82 0.14 -16.97
CA ASP A 117 12.67 0.58 -15.85
C ASP A 117 11.76 0.95 -14.63
N GLU A 118 12.34 1.62 -13.64
CA GLU A 118 11.61 2.05 -12.43
C GLU A 118 10.57 3.15 -12.70
N GLU A 119 10.73 3.92 -13.79
CA GLU A 119 9.89 5.08 -14.09
C GLU A 119 8.88 4.81 -15.21
N PHE A 120 9.17 3.82 -16.11
CA PHE A 120 8.38 3.62 -17.32
C PHE A 120 8.02 2.15 -17.55
N TRP A 121 6.80 1.95 -18.02
CA TRP A 121 6.39 0.75 -18.75
C TRP A 121 6.51 0.98 -20.24
N VAL A 122 6.84 -0.08 -20.97
CA VAL A 122 6.71 -0.11 -22.41
C VAL A 122 5.41 -0.81 -22.79
N VAL A 123 4.62 -0.20 -23.68
CA VAL A 123 3.38 -0.78 -24.21
C VAL A 123 3.55 -1.22 -25.66
N ALA A 124 2.81 -2.24 -26.04
CA ALA A 124 2.84 -2.77 -27.40
C ALA A 124 1.45 -3.28 -27.84
N PRO A 125 1.06 -3.08 -29.11
CA PRO A 125 1.67 -2.17 -30.12
C PRO A 125 1.85 -0.74 -29.65
N THR A 126 2.63 0.07 -30.38
CA THR A 126 2.75 1.51 -30.10
C THR A 126 1.38 2.18 -30.35
N PRO A 127 0.90 3.07 -29.47
CA PRO A 127 -0.39 3.73 -29.62
C PRO A 127 -0.54 4.46 -30.95
N ASP A 128 -1.59 4.16 -31.73
CA ASP A 128 -1.94 4.82 -32.99
C ASP A 128 -2.74 6.10 -32.77
N LYS A 129 -3.27 6.30 -31.56
CA LYS A 129 -4.08 7.46 -31.13
C LYS A 129 -3.74 7.81 -29.68
N THR A 130 -4.33 8.90 -29.23
CA THR A 130 -4.34 9.24 -27.79
C THR A 130 -5.40 8.38 -27.09
N TYR A 131 -4.99 7.65 -26.06
CA TYR A 131 -5.84 6.84 -25.21
C TYR A 131 -5.76 7.35 -23.78
N GLU A 132 -6.89 7.34 -23.08
CA GLU A 132 -6.89 7.49 -21.62
C GLU A 132 -6.37 6.19 -20.99
N ILE A 133 -5.37 6.30 -20.11
CA ILE A 133 -4.83 5.17 -19.36
C ILE A 133 -5.39 5.25 -17.95
N THR A 134 -5.94 4.14 -17.48
CA THR A 134 -6.30 3.95 -16.08
C THR A 134 -5.45 2.83 -15.50
N ILE A 135 -4.73 3.14 -14.42
CA ILE A 135 -3.89 2.19 -13.69
C ILE A 135 -4.55 1.98 -12.33
N SER A 136 -4.99 0.75 -12.05
CA SER A 136 -5.40 0.35 -10.71
C SER A 136 -4.24 -0.32 -10.01
N TYR A 137 -3.88 0.17 -8.85
CA TYR A 137 -2.70 -0.30 -8.13
C TYR A 137 -2.85 -0.13 -6.63
N ASP A 138 -2.04 -0.87 -5.89
CA ASP A 138 -1.86 -0.64 -4.46
C ASP A 138 -0.77 0.42 -4.26
N LYS A 139 -1.19 1.53 -3.67
CA LYS A 139 -0.33 2.67 -3.35
C LYS A 139 0.52 2.33 -2.12
N GLU A 140 1.73 2.88 -2.06
CA GLU A 140 2.53 2.86 -0.84
C GLU A 140 1.75 3.56 0.29
N PRO A 141 1.57 2.90 1.46
CA PRO A 141 0.81 3.46 2.57
C PRO A 141 1.42 4.76 3.08
N GLU A 142 0.56 5.74 3.37
CA GLU A 142 1.00 6.99 3.98
C GLU A 142 1.47 6.75 5.41
N THR A 143 2.61 7.33 5.77
CA THR A 143 3.12 7.31 7.15
C THR A 143 2.57 8.48 7.95
N ILE A 144 2.24 8.25 9.22
CA ILE A 144 1.83 9.33 10.14
C ILE A 144 2.94 10.35 10.37
N THR A 145 4.18 10.00 10.06
CA THR A 145 5.33 10.91 10.21
C THR A 145 5.47 11.90 9.05
N ASP A 146 4.65 11.80 8.00
CA ASP A 146 4.68 12.73 6.87
C ASP A 146 4.08 14.09 7.26
N THR A 147 4.89 15.12 7.10
CA THR A 147 4.52 16.53 7.33
C THR A 147 4.42 17.35 6.06
N THR A 148 4.68 16.73 4.89
CA THR A 148 4.84 17.44 3.61
C THR A 148 3.60 17.39 2.73
N SER A 149 2.80 16.35 2.86
CA SER A 149 1.55 16.19 2.12
C SER A 149 0.47 17.18 2.57
N THR A 150 -0.52 17.43 1.74
CA THR A 150 -1.64 18.33 2.09
C THR A 150 -2.98 17.64 1.84
N PRO A 151 -3.76 17.32 2.92
CA PRO A 151 -3.44 17.54 4.34
C PRO A 151 -2.33 16.60 4.84
N ALA A 152 -1.50 17.08 5.76
CA ALA A 152 -0.39 16.31 6.29
C ALA A 152 -0.88 15.20 7.23
N PRO A 153 -0.53 13.91 7.02
CA PRO A 153 -0.87 12.80 7.89
C PRO A 153 -0.49 13.03 9.37
N ALA A 154 0.61 13.74 9.63
CA ALA A 154 1.03 14.12 10.97
C ALA A 154 -0.03 14.92 11.75
N THR A 155 -0.91 15.67 11.07
CA THR A 155 -1.94 16.52 11.69
C THR A 155 -3.34 15.92 11.65
N VAL A 156 -3.66 15.13 10.63
CA VAL A 156 -5.00 14.54 10.44
C VAL A 156 -5.05 13.06 10.79
N GLY A 157 -3.89 12.44 11.02
CA GLY A 157 -3.75 11.00 11.20
C GLY A 157 -3.84 10.24 9.87
N THR A 158 -3.42 8.97 9.92
CA THR A 158 -3.60 7.99 8.85
C THR A 158 -4.84 7.15 9.10
N TYR A 159 -5.24 6.31 8.14
CA TYR A 159 -6.30 5.33 8.37
C TYR A 159 -5.97 4.42 9.56
N LEU A 160 -4.73 3.95 9.63
CA LEU A 160 -4.25 3.09 10.72
C LEU A 160 -4.36 3.79 12.08
N SER A 161 -3.85 5.02 12.20
CA SER A 161 -3.86 5.77 13.46
C SER A 161 -5.26 6.15 13.92
N ASN A 162 -6.17 6.43 13.00
CA ASN A 162 -7.53 6.87 13.33
C ASN A 162 -8.48 5.71 13.67
N LYS A 163 -8.26 4.51 13.12
CA LYS A 163 -9.14 3.35 13.29
C LYS A 163 -8.57 2.28 14.22
N TYR A 164 -7.25 2.12 14.25
CA TYR A 164 -6.55 1.05 14.96
C TYR A 164 -5.42 1.61 15.81
N GLN A 165 -5.76 2.56 16.69
CA GLN A 165 -4.83 3.28 17.55
C GLN A 165 -4.02 2.34 18.46
N ASP A 166 -4.68 1.36 19.04
CA ASP A 166 -4.11 0.34 19.91
C ASP A 166 -3.06 -0.50 19.17
N LEU A 167 -3.38 -0.97 17.97
CA LEU A 167 -2.45 -1.73 17.14
C LEU A 167 -1.17 -0.93 16.85
N LEU A 168 -1.33 0.33 16.40
CA LEU A 168 -0.21 1.19 16.08
C LEU A 168 0.63 1.50 17.34
N LEU A 169 -0.04 1.83 18.47
CA LEU A 169 0.63 2.12 19.73
C LEU A 169 1.42 0.92 20.23
N TYR A 170 0.83 -0.29 20.24
CA TYR A 170 1.54 -1.49 20.70
C TYR A 170 2.73 -1.83 19.81
N ALA A 171 2.60 -1.68 18.49
CA ALA A 171 3.73 -1.85 17.58
C ALA A 171 4.87 -0.86 17.87
N CYS A 172 4.53 0.41 18.14
CA CYS A 172 5.51 1.43 18.53
C CYS A 172 6.16 1.12 19.89
N LEU A 173 5.38 0.66 20.88
CA LEU A 173 5.90 0.31 22.21
C LEU A 173 6.87 -0.88 22.15
N VAL A 174 6.59 -1.89 21.35
CA VAL A 174 7.55 -3.00 21.12
C VAL A 174 8.90 -2.45 20.63
N ASN A 175 8.88 -1.55 19.65
CA ASN A 175 10.09 -0.93 19.12
C ASN A 175 10.77 -0.02 20.15
N ALA A 176 9.99 0.76 20.92
CA ALA A 176 10.51 1.67 21.94
C ALA A 176 11.18 0.92 23.11
N TYR A 177 10.53 -0.14 23.63
CA TYR A 177 11.14 -0.96 24.67
C TYR A 177 12.39 -1.71 24.20
N GLY A 178 12.41 -2.14 22.93
CA GLY A 178 13.60 -2.69 22.29
C GLY A 178 14.74 -1.67 22.21
N TYR A 179 14.44 -0.44 21.82
CA TYR A 179 15.43 0.66 21.78
C TYR A 179 15.96 1.04 23.14
N LEU A 180 15.09 1.16 24.15
CA LEU A 180 15.43 1.53 25.52
C LEU A 180 16.10 0.39 26.29
N LYS A 181 16.18 -0.82 25.72
CA LYS A 181 16.61 -2.04 26.44
C LYS A 181 15.83 -2.22 27.76
N GLY A 182 14.53 -1.96 27.70
CA GLY A 182 13.63 -2.05 28.83
C GLY A 182 13.47 -3.47 29.39
N PRO A 183 12.69 -3.62 30.48
CA PRO A 183 12.43 -4.92 31.09
C PRO A 183 11.84 -5.91 30.08
N GLN A 184 12.32 -7.16 30.14
CA GLN A 184 11.92 -8.18 29.17
C GLN A 184 10.44 -8.60 29.31
N ASP A 185 9.91 -8.56 30.53
CA ASP A 185 8.50 -8.85 30.83
C ASP A 185 7.57 -7.82 30.16
N MET A 186 7.92 -6.53 30.21
CA MET A 186 7.16 -5.48 29.53
C MET A 186 7.23 -5.61 28.01
N LEU A 187 8.41 -5.93 27.47
CA LEU A 187 8.55 -6.20 26.05
C LEU A 187 7.67 -7.38 25.60
N GLN A 188 7.65 -8.48 26.37
CA GLN A 188 6.80 -9.64 26.10
C GLN A 188 5.31 -9.28 26.18
N TYR A 189 4.91 -8.50 27.18
CA TYR A 189 3.54 -8.02 27.32
C TYR A 189 3.08 -7.25 26.06
N TYR A 190 3.84 -6.25 25.63
CA TYR A 190 3.47 -5.48 24.43
C TYR A 190 3.56 -6.30 23.14
N GLN A 191 4.47 -7.26 23.08
CA GLN A 191 4.53 -8.20 21.95
C GLN A 191 3.26 -9.06 21.86
N GLN A 192 2.73 -9.55 22.99
CA GLN A 192 1.48 -10.31 23.02
C GLN A 192 0.27 -9.42 22.70
N ALA A 193 0.21 -8.21 23.26
CA ALA A 193 -0.84 -7.24 22.95
C ALA A 193 -0.86 -6.89 21.46
N TYR A 194 0.31 -6.65 20.86
CA TYR A 194 0.46 -6.44 19.43
C TYR A 194 -0.06 -7.63 18.61
N THR A 195 0.32 -8.86 18.99
CA THR A 195 -0.12 -10.07 18.28
C THR A 195 -1.65 -10.21 18.31
N GLN A 196 -2.30 -9.96 19.45
CA GLN A 196 -3.76 -10.00 19.55
C GLN A 196 -4.42 -8.90 18.71
N ALA A 197 -3.86 -7.68 18.72
CA ALA A 197 -4.40 -6.56 17.95
C ALA A 197 -4.27 -6.80 16.45
N ILE A 198 -3.13 -7.33 15.97
CA ILE A 198 -2.94 -7.58 14.55
C ILE A 198 -3.78 -8.76 14.04
N GLU A 199 -4.00 -9.79 14.84
CA GLU A 199 -4.92 -10.88 14.52
C GLU A 199 -6.36 -10.37 14.36
N SER A 200 -6.82 -9.54 15.27
CA SER A 200 -8.15 -8.91 15.20
C SER A 200 -8.28 -8.04 13.95
N TYR A 201 -7.27 -7.25 13.64
CA TYR A 201 -7.21 -6.43 12.44
C TYR A 201 -7.24 -7.27 11.15
N ALA A 202 -6.47 -8.36 11.11
CA ALA A 202 -6.46 -9.27 9.96
C ALA A 202 -7.83 -9.89 9.70
N ILE A 203 -8.54 -10.33 10.75
CA ILE A 203 -9.89 -10.92 10.65
C ILE A 203 -10.87 -9.87 10.10
N GLU A 204 -10.79 -8.63 10.56
CA GLU A 204 -11.64 -7.54 10.07
C GLU A 204 -11.38 -7.24 8.59
N GLN A 205 -10.10 -7.14 8.17
CA GLN A 205 -9.74 -6.90 6.77
C GLN A 205 -10.22 -8.02 5.84
N ILE A 206 -10.09 -9.28 6.25
CA ILE A 206 -10.64 -10.41 5.51
C ILE A 206 -12.17 -10.31 5.40
N GLY A 207 -12.84 -9.88 6.47
CA GLY A 207 -14.29 -9.67 6.48
C GLY A 207 -14.75 -8.58 5.51
N ILE A 208 -13.97 -7.49 5.38
CA ILE A 208 -14.23 -6.41 4.44
C ILE A 208 -14.08 -6.90 3.00
N ARG A 209 -12.97 -7.57 2.67
CA ARG A 209 -12.73 -8.15 1.33
C ARG A 209 -13.81 -9.10 0.87
N ARG A 210 -14.32 -9.94 1.76
CA ARG A 210 -15.39 -10.89 1.43
C ARG A 210 -16.69 -10.23 1.02
N ARG A 211 -16.96 -9.00 1.41
CA ARG A 211 -18.15 -8.25 0.94
C ARG A 211 -18.04 -7.87 -0.51
N ASP A 212 -16.84 -7.53 -0.99
CA ASP A 212 -16.60 -7.10 -2.37
C ASP A 212 -16.49 -8.28 -3.34
N GLU A 213 -16.14 -9.47 -2.84
CA GLU A 213 -16.02 -10.69 -3.62
C GLU A 213 -17.35 -11.44 -3.87
N TYR A 214 -18.48 -10.89 -3.47
CA TYR A 214 -19.80 -11.47 -3.69
C TYR A 214 -20.29 -11.32 -5.14
N GLN A 215 -19.45 -11.63 -6.12
CA GLN A 215 -19.83 -11.43 -7.51
C GLN A 215 -20.58 -12.58 -8.15
N ASP A 216 -20.56 -13.81 -7.69
CA ASP A 216 -21.15 -14.90 -8.47
C ASP A 216 -21.96 -15.96 -7.70
N GLY A 217 -22.48 -15.63 -6.51
CA GLY A 217 -23.36 -16.58 -5.80
C GLY A 217 -22.70 -17.90 -5.35
N GLU A 218 -21.40 -18.02 -5.48
CA GLU A 218 -20.66 -19.17 -4.93
C GLU A 218 -20.45 -19.00 -3.44
N VAL A 219 -21.03 -19.92 -2.67
CA VAL A 219 -20.77 -20.03 -1.24
C VAL A 219 -19.34 -20.55 -1.07
N ARG A 220 -18.37 -19.64 -0.88
CA ARG A 220 -17.00 -20.04 -0.54
C ARG A 220 -16.97 -20.73 0.82
N ALA A 221 -16.21 -21.83 0.91
CA ALA A 221 -16.07 -22.65 2.09
C ALA A 221 -15.78 -21.80 3.34
N GLN A 222 -16.56 -22.05 4.41
CA GLN A 222 -16.33 -21.42 5.70
C GLN A 222 -14.92 -21.76 6.19
N LEU A 223 -14.13 -20.72 6.51
CA LEU A 223 -12.90 -20.95 7.26
C LEU A 223 -13.27 -21.53 8.63
N ASN A 224 -12.89 -22.79 8.87
CA ASN A 224 -12.94 -23.39 10.19
C ASN A 224 -11.92 -22.66 11.08
N VAL A 225 -12.37 -21.61 11.75
CA VAL A 225 -11.62 -21.00 12.85
C VAL A 225 -11.69 -22.02 13.99
N LYS A 226 -10.57 -22.69 14.25
CA LYS A 226 -10.45 -23.59 15.39
C LYS A 226 -10.60 -22.75 16.66
N PRO A 227 -11.56 -23.02 17.55
CA PRO A 227 -11.66 -22.27 18.79
C PRO A 227 -10.38 -22.46 19.61
N PRO A 228 -9.96 -21.46 20.41
CA PRO A 228 -8.80 -21.61 21.27
C PRO A 228 -9.03 -22.81 22.18
N SER A 229 -8.06 -23.72 22.21
CA SER A 229 -8.07 -24.86 23.14
C SER A 229 -8.00 -24.33 24.57
N SER A 230 -9.05 -24.58 25.34
CA SER A 230 -9.09 -24.37 26.79
C SER A 230 -8.00 -25.19 27.52
#